data_5dcb0c8e69ece07c888eb832e0f9ec74
#
_entry.id   5dcb0c8e69ece07c888eb832e0f9ec74
#
_cell.length_a   1.000
_cell.length_b   1.000
_cell.length_c   1.000
_cell.angle_alpha   90.00
_cell.angle_beta   90.00
_cell.angle_gamma   90.00
#
_symmetry.space_group_name_H-M   'P 1'
#
loop_
_entity.id
_entity.type
_entity.pdbx_description
1 polymer ?
#
loop_
_entity_poly.entity_id
_entity_poly.type
_entity_poly.pdbx_seq_one_letter_code
_entity_poly.pdbx_strand_id
1 'polypeptide(L)'
;MRVNLYKRQVSYNVNEFYLFKDGWDDWHFKTTFDLEYYDENKEFKNIGLVKIANKQLASGPTIVPDSFEQLNENFFSLGLDKVYYENLSYLNENVRIFILTALNDIALNEEIFNEVINEAVTKTSLLRGVSVEDVIGDFRSLANGDAVLSEYRFQYNFPNTKTSIPPRPPISFNVVPKSLPTTNIHVLIGSNGVGKTYHLNNMIDALLNNSKSNSKYGYFTSVTESDEIFANLVSVSFSAFDDREPPEERNDKSKSINYSYIGLKRVNSEKNSAPKSATILKNEFVKSIESILK
;
A
#
# COMPACT_ATOMS: atom_id res chain seq x y z
N MET A 1 20.87 3.99 -14.99
CA MET A 1 20.57 5.10 -14.02
C MET A 1 21.83 5.44 -13.26
N ARG A 2 21.90 6.63 -12.70
CA ARG A 2 23.05 7.15 -11.96
C ARG A 2 22.60 7.96 -10.77
N VAL A 3 23.43 8.00 -9.72
CA VAL A 3 23.25 8.87 -8.56
C VAL A 3 24.35 9.93 -8.58
N ASN A 4 24.00 11.20 -8.47
CA ASN A 4 24.92 12.33 -8.55
C ASN A 4 24.85 13.15 -7.27
N LEU A 5 26.03 13.53 -6.73
CA LEU A 5 26.07 14.52 -5.66
C LEU A 5 25.86 15.90 -6.28
N TYR A 6 24.82 16.61 -5.84
CA TYR A 6 24.54 17.93 -6.36
C TYR A 6 25.66 18.94 -6.04
N LYS A 7 26.17 19.58 -7.08
CA LYS A 7 27.06 20.73 -7.01
C LYS A 7 26.43 21.85 -7.80
N ARG A 8 26.49 23.08 -7.33
CA ARG A 8 26.03 24.26 -8.08
C ARG A 8 26.56 24.22 -9.52
N GLN A 9 25.68 24.24 -10.53
CA GLN A 9 25.95 24.24 -12.00
C GLN A 9 25.76 22.89 -12.71
N VAL A 10 25.12 21.88 -12.12
CA VAL A 10 24.79 20.66 -12.85
C VAL A 10 23.40 20.79 -13.50
N SER A 11 23.31 20.47 -14.79
CA SER A 11 22.00 20.29 -15.45
C SER A 11 21.44 18.93 -15.03
N TYR A 12 20.17 18.89 -14.67
CA TYR A 12 19.49 17.65 -14.35
C TYR A 12 19.24 16.79 -15.60
N ASN A 13 19.65 15.54 -15.56
CA ASN A 13 19.43 14.57 -16.62
C ASN A 13 18.22 13.68 -16.31
N VAL A 14 17.64 13.09 -17.34
CA VAL A 14 16.54 12.14 -17.22
C VAL A 14 17.00 10.82 -16.61
N ASN A 15 16.13 10.18 -15.85
CA ASN A 15 16.37 8.90 -15.20
C ASN A 15 17.61 8.91 -14.29
N GLU A 16 17.86 10.02 -13.59
CA GLU A 16 18.97 10.16 -12.66
C GLU A 16 18.48 10.65 -11.28
N PHE A 17 19.21 10.25 -10.25
CA PHE A 17 19.03 10.69 -8.89
C PHE A 17 20.07 11.74 -8.50
N TYR A 18 19.68 12.63 -7.59
CA TYR A 18 20.54 13.68 -7.07
C TYR A 18 20.50 13.73 -5.56
N LEU A 19 21.66 13.74 -4.92
CA LEU A 19 21.85 13.86 -3.49
C LEU A 19 22.28 15.27 -3.14
N PHE A 20 21.50 15.93 -2.28
CA PHE A 20 21.82 17.24 -1.73
C PHE A 20 22.27 17.07 -0.29
N LYS A 21 23.46 17.58 0.04
CA LYS A 21 23.94 17.52 1.44
C LYS A 21 23.05 18.35 2.34
N ASP A 22 22.54 17.73 3.39
CA ASP A 22 21.93 18.43 4.50
C ASP A 22 23.01 18.75 5.55
N GLY A 23 22.88 19.93 6.17
CA GLY A 23 23.81 20.40 7.21
C GLY A 23 23.54 19.82 8.60
N TRP A 24 22.52 18.96 8.75
CA TRP A 24 22.12 18.39 10.04
C TRP A 24 23.24 17.58 10.69
N ASP A 25 23.43 17.79 12.00
CA ASP A 25 24.48 17.15 12.80
C ASP A 25 23.83 16.25 13.87
N ASP A 26 24.04 14.94 13.72
CA ASP A 26 23.63 13.93 14.68
C ASP A 26 24.81 13.58 15.60
N TRP A 27 25.03 14.39 16.65
CA TRP A 27 26.12 14.15 17.63
C TRP A 27 27.48 13.93 16.97
N HIS A 28 27.89 14.91 16.16
CA HIS A 28 29.12 14.91 15.35
C HIS A 28 29.10 14.03 14.09
N PHE A 29 28.00 13.39 13.74
CA PHE A 29 27.82 12.71 12.45
C PHE A 29 26.97 13.57 11.51
N LYS A 30 27.44 13.79 10.29
CA LYS A 30 26.69 14.50 9.23
C LYS A 30 26.47 13.54 8.07
N THR A 31 25.43 12.76 8.17
CA THR A 31 25.11 11.67 7.25
C THR A 31 23.90 11.94 6.37
N THR A 32 23.16 13.04 6.63
CA THR A 32 21.86 13.32 6.00
C THR A 32 22.02 13.95 4.63
N PHE A 33 21.24 13.44 3.68
CA PHE A 33 21.13 13.95 2.31
C PHE A 33 19.64 13.99 1.94
N ASP A 34 19.24 14.98 1.13
CA ASP A 34 17.94 14.99 0.45
C ASP A 34 18.10 14.30 -0.89
N LEU A 35 17.22 13.36 -1.21
CA LEU A 35 17.25 12.56 -2.42
C LEU A 35 16.13 12.99 -3.36
N GLU A 36 16.51 13.40 -4.56
CA GLU A 36 15.61 13.79 -5.65
C GLU A 36 15.76 12.85 -6.85
N TYR A 37 14.68 12.65 -7.58
CA TYR A 37 14.66 11.88 -8.83
C TYR A 37 14.04 12.69 -9.96
N TYR A 38 14.67 12.66 -11.13
CA TYR A 38 14.13 13.21 -12.38
C TYR A 38 13.82 12.05 -13.32
N ASP A 39 12.54 11.85 -13.62
CA ASP A 39 12.09 10.75 -14.46
C ASP A 39 12.40 10.93 -15.95
N GLU A 40 11.91 10.03 -16.79
CA GLU A 40 12.11 10.04 -18.24
C GLU A 40 11.54 11.30 -18.93
N ASN A 41 10.55 11.96 -18.31
CA ASN A 41 9.92 13.19 -18.79
C ASN A 41 10.55 14.46 -18.18
N LYS A 42 11.61 14.31 -17.37
CA LYS A 42 12.18 15.37 -16.52
C LYS A 42 11.22 15.88 -15.44
N GLU A 43 10.24 15.09 -15.08
CA GLU A 43 9.40 15.44 -13.94
C GLU A 43 10.17 15.21 -12.65
N PHE A 44 10.17 16.25 -11.81
CA PHE A 44 10.80 16.22 -10.50
C PHE A 44 9.99 15.41 -9.50
N LYS A 45 10.67 14.55 -8.75
CA LYS A 45 10.09 13.79 -7.64
C LYS A 45 10.99 13.90 -6.42
N ASN A 46 10.49 14.53 -5.37
CA ASN A 46 11.17 14.52 -4.08
C ASN A 46 10.96 13.15 -3.43
N ILE A 47 12.05 12.44 -3.15
CA ILE A 47 12.01 11.13 -2.49
C ILE A 47 12.05 11.32 -0.97
N GLY A 48 12.83 12.30 -0.49
CA GLY A 48 12.97 12.61 0.91
C GLY A 48 14.37 12.39 1.45
N LEU A 49 14.49 12.48 2.77
CA LEU A 49 15.77 12.44 3.43
C LEU A 49 16.27 11.00 3.62
N VAL A 50 17.56 10.80 3.31
CA VAL A 50 18.28 9.54 3.50
C VAL A 50 19.58 9.80 4.26
N LYS A 51 19.91 8.93 5.19
CA LYS A 51 21.20 8.95 5.89
C LYS A 51 22.16 7.95 5.26
N ILE A 52 23.34 8.43 4.87
CA ILE A 52 24.38 7.61 4.26
C ILE A 52 25.61 7.66 5.16
N ALA A 53 26.13 6.51 5.54
CA ALA A 53 27.32 6.39 6.37
C ALA A 53 28.37 5.47 5.73
N ASN A 54 29.57 5.52 6.26
CA ASN A 54 30.57 4.48 5.96
C ASN A 54 30.82 3.64 7.22
N LYS A 55 31.18 2.39 7.03
CA LYS A 55 31.69 1.52 8.11
C LYS A 55 32.89 2.20 8.79
N GLN A 56 32.93 2.10 10.12
CA GLN A 56 34.00 2.69 10.95
C GLN A 56 34.09 4.24 10.89
N LEU A 57 33.04 4.93 10.45
CA LEU A 57 32.98 6.39 10.54
C LEU A 57 33.06 6.80 12.02
N ALA A 58 34.16 7.42 12.43
CA ALA A 58 34.39 7.84 13.80
C ALA A 58 33.60 9.12 14.15
N SER A 59 33.54 10.07 13.22
CA SER A 59 32.78 11.33 13.32
C SER A 59 32.87 12.11 12.00
N GLY A 60 32.12 13.19 11.90
CA GLY A 60 32.16 14.11 10.75
C GLY A 60 31.20 13.77 9.62
N PRO A 61 31.35 14.41 8.47
CA PRO A 61 30.50 14.21 7.33
C PRO A 61 30.84 12.94 6.57
N THR A 62 29.82 12.25 6.08
CA THR A 62 30.01 11.22 5.06
C THR A 62 30.42 11.86 3.73
N ILE A 63 31.50 11.38 3.15
CA ILE A 63 31.99 11.84 1.85
C ILE A 63 31.64 10.79 0.81
N VAL A 64 30.56 11.05 0.07
CA VAL A 64 30.15 10.21 -1.06
C VAL A 64 30.83 10.66 -2.36
N PRO A 65 31.04 9.77 -3.36
CA PRO A 65 31.54 10.15 -4.67
C PRO A 65 30.66 11.18 -5.38
N ASP A 66 31.23 11.97 -6.28
CA ASP A 66 30.49 12.98 -7.05
C ASP A 66 29.41 12.38 -7.96
N SER A 67 29.63 11.17 -8.46
CA SER A 67 28.67 10.40 -9.26
C SER A 67 29.01 8.92 -9.19
N PHE A 68 27.99 8.07 -9.12
CA PHE A 68 28.16 6.61 -9.03
C PHE A 68 26.93 5.87 -9.55
N GLU A 69 27.09 4.62 -9.90
CA GLU A 69 26.01 3.68 -10.18
C GLU A 69 25.65 2.88 -8.92
N GLN A 70 26.62 2.58 -8.08
CA GLN A 70 26.49 1.97 -6.78
C GLN A 70 27.63 2.43 -5.87
N LEU A 71 27.32 2.70 -4.61
CA LEU A 71 28.32 2.91 -3.56
C LEU A 71 29.05 1.59 -3.28
N ASN A 72 30.35 1.67 -2.96
CA ASN A 72 31.09 0.48 -2.60
C ASN A 72 30.62 -0.10 -1.24
N GLU A 73 31.09 -1.28 -0.91
CA GLU A 73 30.70 -2.07 0.28
C GLU A 73 30.97 -1.42 1.64
N ASN A 74 31.78 -0.35 1.66
CA ASN A 74 32.02 0.40 2.89
C ASN A 74 30.87 1.37 3.22
N PHE A 75 30.02 1.72 2.25
CA PHE A 75 28.88 2.60 2.48
C PHE A 75 27.62 1.79 2.75
N PHE A 76 26.74 2.40 3.52
CA PHE A 76 25.39 1.90 3.75
C PHE A 76 24.46 3.08 4.05
N SER A 77 23.15 2.87 3.85
CA SER A 77 22.18 3.93 4.01
C SER A 77 20.90 3.46 4.70
N LEU A 78 20.11 4.42 5.17
CA LEU A 78 18.77 4.24 5.70
C LEU A 78 17.93 5.48 5.40
N GLY A 79 16.73 5.30 4.89
CA GLY A 79 15.74 6.38 4.81
C GLY A 79 15.46 6.98 6.18
N LEU A 80 15.30 8.29 6.27
CA LEU A 80 15.10 8.99 7.54
C LEU A 80 13.82 8.55 8.26
N ASP A 81 12.80 8.23 7.48
CA ASP A 81 11.47 7.85 7.98
C ASP A 81 10.72 6.97 6.97
N LYS A 82 9.50 6.58 7.35
CA LYS A 82 8.61 5.77 6.51
C LYS A 82 8.25 6.46 5.20
N VAL A 83 8.12 7.79 5.20
CA VAL A 83 7.70 8.57 4.01
C VAL A 83 8.70 8.43 2.86
N TYR A 84 10.00 8.33 3.17
CA TYR A 84 11.03 8.04 2.18
C TYR A 84 10.73 6.74 1.39
N TYR A 85 10.40 5.66 2.08
CA TYR A 85 10.08 4.38 1.45
C TYR A 85 8.71 4.38 0.77
N GLU A 86 7.74 5.11 1.31
CA GLU A 86 6.43 5.32 0.66
C GLU A 86 6.59 6.05 -0.67
N ASN A 87 7.39 7.12 -0.71
CA ASN A 87 7.68 7.84 -1.96
C ASN A 87 8.39 6.95 -2.98
N LEU A 88 9.32 6.10 -2.55
CA LEU A 88 9.96 5.11 -3.42
C LEU A 88 8.98 4.04 -3.93
N SER A 89 7.98 3.65 -3.15
CA SER A 89 6.97 2.66 -3.55
C SER A 89 6.06 3.14 -4.68
N TYR A 90 5.92 4.46 -4.88
CA TYR A 90 5.19 5.05 -6.01
C TYR A 90 6.00 5.06 -7.32
N LEU A 91 7.30 4.76 -7.26
CA LEU A 91 8.12 4.63 -8.45
C LEU A 91 8.00 3.24 -9.07
N ASN A 92 8.42 3.11 -10.34
CA ASN A 92 8.57 1.80 -10.95
C ASN A 92 9.53 0.91 -10.13
N GLU A 93 9.23 -0.37 -10.03
CA GLU A 93 10.01 -1.35 -9.25
C GLU A 93 11.51 -1.32 -9.59
N ASN A 94 11.85 -1.27 -10.89
CA ASN A 94 13.25 -1.23 -11.32
C ASN A 94 13.97 0.02 -10.81
N VAL A 95 13.28 1.17 -10.78
CA VAL A 95 13.83 2.44 -10.29
C VAL A 95 14.01 2.40 -8.77
N ARG A 96 13.01 1.87 -8.04
CA ARG A 96 13.07 1.69 -6.59
C ARG A 96 14.22 0.77 -6.18
N ILE A 97 14.29 -0.43 -6.77
CA ILE A 97 15.34 -1.40 -6.46
C ILE A 97 16.73 -0.85 -6.84
N PHE A 98 16.83 -0.15 -7.98
CA PHE A 98 18.09 0.49 -8.37
C PHE A 98 18.61 1.43 -7.29
N ILE A 99 17.80 2.40 -6.84
CA ILE A 99 18.29 3.42 -5.88
C ILE A 99 18.61 2.82 -4.51
N LEU A 100 17.76 1.93 -4.00
CA LEU A 100 18.02 1.26 -2.72
C LEU A 100 19.30 0.40 -2.78
N THR A 101 19.53 -0.30 -3.89
CA THR A 101 20.76 -1.07 -4.11
C THR A 101 21.96 -0.14 -4.29
N ALA A 102 21.82 0.94 -5.07
CA ALA A 102 22.89 1.91 -5.32
C ALA A 102 23.39 2.57 -4.03
N LEU A 103 22.54 2.76 -3.05
CA LEU A 103 22.85 3.34 -1.76
C LEU A 103 23.18 2.29 -0.66
N ASN A 104 23.17 0.98 -0.98
CA ASN A 104 23.32 -0.11 -0.01
C ASN A 104 22.37 0.04 1.18
N ASP A 105 21.06 0.20 0.88
CA ASP A 105 20.05 0.45 1.89
C ASP A 105 19.85 -0.76 2.82
N ILE A 106 19.92 -0.51 4.14
CA ILE A 106 19.88 -1.58 5.16
C ILE A 106 18.46 -2.08 5.47
N ALA A 107 17.41 -1.37 5.05
CA ALA A 107 16.07 -1.90 5.12
C ALA A 107 15.83 -2.93 4.01
N LEU A 108 16.35 -2.67 2.79
CA LEU A 108 16.29 -3.62 1.69
C LEU A 108 17.20 -4.83 1.93
N ASN A 109 18.44 -4.61 2.38
CA ASN A 109 19.48 -5.64 2.48
C ASN A 109 19.71 -6.04 3.94
N GLU A 110 19.24 -7.25 4.30
CA GLU A 110 19.37 -7.81 5.64
C GLU A 110 20.81 -8.15 6.02
N GLU A 111 21.64 -8.56 5.07
CA GLU A 111 23.05 -8.92 5.33
C GLU A 111 23.81 -7.67 5.76
N ILE A 112 23.66 -6.57 5.00
CA ILE A 112 24.28 -5.28 5.35
C ILE A 112 23.73 -4.78 6.68
N PHE A 113 22.42 -4.88 6.92
CA PHE A 113 21.82 -4.49 8.20
C PHE A 113 22.49 -5.20 9.38
N ASN A 114 22.61 -6.54 9.31
CA ASN A 114 23.24 -7.35 10.38
C ASN A 114 24.71 -7.00 10.60
N GLU A 115 25.42 -6.62 9.55
CA GLU A 115 26.83 -6.24 9.62
C GLU A 115 27.00 -4.88 10.32
N VAL A 116 26.14 -3.89 10.02
CA VAL A 116 26.36 -2.51 10.46
C VAL A 116 25.48 -2.05 11.64
N ILE A 117 24.55 -2.89 12.12
CA ILE A 117 23.63 -2.51 13.20
C ILE A 117 24.34 -2.10 14.49
N ASN A 118 25.55 -2.62 14.72
CA ASN A 118 26.34 -2.33 15.91
C ASN A 118 27.31 -1.16 15.74
N GLU A 119 27.47 -0.61 14.56
CA GLU A 119 28.32 0.55 14.32
C GLU A 119 27.86 1.77 15.11
N ALA A 120 28.80 2.59 15.59
CA ALA A 120 28.51 3.78 16.36
C ALA A 120 27.65 4.77 15.56
N VAL A 121 27.98 4.98 14.28
CA VAL A 121 27.23 5.86 13.38
C VAL A 121 25.81 5.36 13.14
N THR A 122 25.58 4.05 13.07
CA THR A 122 24.25 3.46 12.91
C THR A 122 23.39 3.79 14.13
N LYS A 123 23.88 3.52 15.34
CA LYS A 123 23.13 3.74 16.57
C LYS A 123 22.90 5.23 16.87
N THR A 124 23.87 6.08 16.57
CA THR A 124 23.82 7.49 16.93
C THR A 124 23.12 8.34 15.88
N SER A 125 23.31 8.05 14.60
CA SER A 125 22.79 8.86 13.51
C SER A 125 21.67 8.14 12.75
N LEU A 126 21.92 6.99 12.12
CA LEU A 126 20.93 6.37 11.23
C LEU A 126 19.64 6.00 11.97
N LEU A 127 19.75 5.39 13.15
CA LEU A 127 18.61 4.99 13.97
C LEU A 127 18.09 6.10 14.91
N ARG A 128 18.56 7.34 14.74
CA ARG A 128 18.02 8.44 15.52
C ARG A 128 16.57 8.74 15.13
N GLY A 129 15.64 8.43 16.04
CA GLY A 129 14.20 8.60 15.81
C GLY A 129 13.54 7.45 15.03
N VAL A 130 14.29 6.38 14.74
CA VAL A 130 13.80 5.17 14.07
C VAL A 130 14.14 3.96 14.92
N SER A 131 13.18 3.09 15.17
CA SER A 131 13.42 1.84 15.89
C SER A 131 13.95 0.75 14.96
N VAL A 132 14.62 -0.25 15.54
CA VAL A 132 15.04 -1.45 14.77
C VAL A 132 13.82 -2.17 14.20
N GLU A 133 12.74 -2.19 14.95
CA GLU A 133 11.46 -2.79 14.56
C GLU A 133 10.86 -2.09 13.32
N ASP A 134 10.98 -0.75 13.22
CA ASP A 134 10.54 -0.02 12.03
C ASP A 134 11.36 -0.42 10.81
N VAL A 135 12.69 -0.54 10.95
CA VAL A 135 13.59 -0.91 9.84
C VAL A 135 13.29 -2.31 9.32
N ILE A 136 13.22 -3.32 10.20
CA ILE A 136 12.97 -4.72 9.80
C ILE A 136 11.52 -5.00 9.47
N GLY A 137 10.60 -4.12 9.87
CA GLY A 137 9.16 -4.19 9.63
C GLY A 137 8.72 -3.34 8.44
N ASP A 138 8.26 -2.13 8.73
CA ASP A 138 7.61 -1.26 7.74
C ASP A 138 8.55 -0.82 6.63
N PHE A 139 9.79 -0.40 6.97
CA PHE A 139 10.72 0.08 5.94
C PHE A 139 11.13 -1.06 5.00
N ARG A 140 11.43 -2.24 5.53
CA ARG A 140 11.77 -3.43 4.73
C ARG A 140 10.61 -3.86 3.83
N SER A 141 9.40 -3.86 4.35
CA SER A 141 8.19 -4.18 3.59
C SER A 141 8.03 -3.24 2.39
N LEU A 142 8.09 -1.92 2.63
CA LEU A 142 7.99 -0.91 1.58
C LEU A 142 9.18 -0.94 0.61
N ALA A 143 10.39 -1.16 1.09
CA ALA A 143 11.59 -1.31 0.25
C ALA A 143 11.44 -2.47 -0.74
N ASN A 144 10.82 -3.58 -0.32
CA ASN A 144 10.50 -4.72 -1.18
C ASN A 144 9.28 -4.51 -2.08
N GLY A 145 8.55 -3.42 -1.90
CA GLY A 145 7.41 -3.06 -2.76
C GLY A 145 6.06 -3.57 -2.26
N ASP A 146 5.97 -3.95 -1.01
CA ASP A 146 4.69 -4.25 -0.40
C ASP A 146 3.82 -2.99 -0.36
N ALA A 147 2.51 -3.19 -0.42
CA ALA A 147 1.56 -2.08 -0.37
C ALA A 147 1.66 -1.31 0.94
N VAL A 148 1.55 0.01 0.85
CA VAL A 148 1.39 0.87 2.03
C VAL A 148 0.14 0.44 2.78
N LEU A 149 0.33 -0.07 3.99
CA LEU A 149 -0.78 -0.47 4.82
C LEU A 149 -1.35 0.76 5.53
N SER A 150 -2.60 1.09 5.24
CA SER A 150 -3.33 2.18 5.87
C SER A 150 -4.44 1.68 6.78
N GLU A 151 -4.79 2.48 7.77
CA GLU A 151 -5.94 2.22 8.62
C GLU A 151 -7.23 2.59 7.88
N TYR A 152 -8.23 1.70 7.92
CA TYR A 152 -9.55 1.93 7.33
C TYR A 152 -10.61 1.96 8.42
N ARG A 153 -11.36 3.05 8.50
CA ARG A 153 -12.53 3.18 9.38
C ARG A 153 -13.72 3.61 8.55
N PHE A 154 -14.70 2.75 8.44
CA PHE A 154 -15.91 3.04 7.69
C PHE A 154 -17.13 2.40 8.32
N GLN A 155 -18.30 2.87 7.94
CA GLN A 155 -19.58 2.38 8.43
C GLN A 155 -20.54 2.11 7.28
N TYR A 156 -21.28 1.02 7.39
CA TYR A 156 -22.43 0.75 6.55
C TYR A 156 -23.70 1.17 7.28
N ASN A 157 -24.41 2.14 6.71
CA ASN A 157 -25.67 2.66 7.18
C ASN A 157 -26.82 1.94 6.46
N PHE A 158 -27.75 1.39 7.22
CA PHE A 158 -28.90 0.69 6.67
C PHE A 158 -29.83 1.62 5.87
N PRO A 159 -30.60 1.08 4.90
CA PRO A 159 -31.64 1.86 4.24
C PRO A 159 -32.63 2.44 5.26
N ASN A 160 -33.00 3.70 5.09
CA ASN A 160 -34.03 4.31 5.87
C ASN A 160 -35.39 3.73 5.43
N THR A 161 -35.95 2.82 6.21
CA THR A 161 -37.34 2.38 6.05
C THR A 161 -38.22 3.22 6.96
N LYS A 162 -39.33 3.74 6.44
CA LYS A 162 -40.31 4.56 7.21
C LYS A 162 -40.87 3.86 8.46
N THR A 163 -40.57 2.56 8.59
CA THR A 163 -41.07 1.69 9.67
C THR A 163 -40.01 1.38 10.73
N SER A 164 -38.76 1.80 10.56
CA SER A 164 -37.69 1.52 11.53
C SER A 164 -37.63 2.61 12.61
N ILE A 165 -38.34 2.44 13.69
CA ILE A 165 -38.25 3.28 14.88
C ILE A 165 -37.92 2.36 16.08
N PRO A 166 -36.75 2.47 16.71
CA PRO A 166 -35.63 3.40 16.41
C PRO A 166 -34.80 3.03 15.16
N PRO A 167 -34.01 3.97 14.60
CA PRO A 167 -33.11 3.69 13.50
C PRO A 167 -32.13 2.57 13.88
N ARG A 168 -31.83 1.67 12.92
CA ARG A 168 -30.83 0.61 13.15
C ARG A 168 -29.45 1.23 13.28
N PRO A 169 -28.66 0.84 14.29
CA PRO A 169 -27.28 1.30 14.39
C PRO A 169 -26.48 0.84 13.17
N PRO A 170 -25.54 1.64 12.65
CA PRO A 170 -24.70 1.25 11.54
C PRO A 170 -23.78 0.07 11.91
N ILE A 171 -23.36 -0.69 10.91
CA ILE A 171 -22.29 -1.67 11.06
C ILE A 171 -20.96 -0.94 10.87
N SER A 172 -20.11 -0.94 11.89
CA SER A 172 -18.81 -0.30 11.87
C SER A 172 -17.71 -1.32 11.52
N PHE A 173 -16.80 -0.89 10.68
CA PHE A 173 -15.62 -1.63 10.29
C PHE A 173 -14.39 -0.80 10.66
N ASN A 174 -13.48 -1.41 11.39
CA ASN A 174 -12.23 -0.79 11.81
C ASN A 174 -11.09 -1.74 11.48
N VAL A 175 -10.29 -1.39 10.49
CA VAL A 175 -9.15 -2.19 10.03
C VAL A 175 -7.87 -1.49 10.42
N VAL A 176 -7.15 -2.07 11.36
CA VAL A 176 -5.87 -1.56 11.85
C VAL A 176 -4.77 -2.49 11.36
N PRO A 177 -3.83 -2.02 10.53
CA PRO A 177 -2.71 -2.82 10.05
C PRO A 177 -1.91 -3.44 11.20
N LYS A 178 -1.45 -4.67 11.01
CA LYS A 178 -0.58 -5.41 11.95
C LYS A 178 -1.16 -5.61 13.37
N SER A 179 -2.46 -5.38 13.56
CA SER A 179 -3.11 -5.65 14.85
C SER A 179 -3.16 -7.15 15.18
N LEU A 180 -3.06 -7.48 16.47
CA LEU A 180 -3.22 -8.84 17.00
C LEU A 180 -4.35 -8.84 18.05
N PRO A 181 -5.47 -9.54 17.81
CA PRO A 181 -5.82 -10.31 16.60
C PRO A 181 -6.02 -9.41 15.37
N THR A 182 -5.93 -9.98 14.18
CA THR A 182 -6.13 -9.24 12.93
C THR A 182 -7.52 -8.63 12.84
N THR A 183 -7.63 -7.39 12.38
CA THR A 183 -8.88 -6.63 12.26
C THR A 183 -9.41 -6.52 10.83
N ASN A 184 -8.74 -7.12 9.85
CA ASN A 184 -9.15 -7.11 8.44
C ASN A 184 -10.16 -8.22 8.08
N ILE A 185 -10.55 -9.08 9.05
CA ILE A 185 -11.56 -10.12 8.88
C ILE A 185 -12.77 -9.79 9.77
N HIS A 186 -13.93 -9.60 9.15
CA HIS A 186 -15.18 -9.35 9.82
C HIS A 186 -16.16 -10.49 9.58
N VAL A 187 -16.78 -11.01 10.62
CA VAL A 187 -17.68 -12.15 10.56
C VAL A 187 -19.11 -11.71 10.96
N LEU A 188 -20.07 -11.93 10.06
CA LEU A 188 -21.47 -11.65 10.32
C LEU A 188 -22.17 -12.92 10.81
N ILE A 189 -22.55 -12.93 12.08
CA ILE A 189 -23.19 -14.07 12.75
C ILE A 189 -24.66 -13.74 13.04
N GLY A 190 -25.50 -14.75 12.96
CA GLY A 190 -26.94 -14.63 13.31
C GLY A 190 -27.71 -15.88 12.91
N SER A 191 -28.93 -16.03 13.42
CA SER A 191 -29.85 -17.13 13.10
C SER A 191 -30.27 -17.15 11.62
N ASN A 192 -30.77 -18.28 11.16
CA ASN A 192 -31.30 -18.37 9.79
C ASN A 192 -32.50 -17.44 9.63
N GLY A 193 -32.61 -16.78 8.47
CA GLY A 193 -33.69 -15.85 8.17
C GLY A 193 -33.51 -14.42 8.72
N VAL A 194 -32.46 -14.12 9.52
CA VAL A 194 -32.23 -12.78 10.08
C VAL A 194 -31.80 -11.74 9.03
N GLY A 195 -31.52 -12.18 7.81
CA GLY A 195 -31.18 -11.29 6.69
C GLY A 195 -29.69 -11.08 6.43
N LYS A 196 -28.78 -11.97 6.90
CA LYS A 196 -27.33 -11.85 6.67
C LYS A 196 -27.00 -11.65 5.18
N THR A 197 -27.45 -12.56 4.33
CA THR A 197 -27.23 -12.50 2.88
C THR A 197 -27.87 -11.27 2.26
N TYR A 198 -29.07 -10.88 2.71
CA TYR A 198 -29.73 -9.66 2.26
C TYR A 198 -28.89 -8.41 2.55
N HIS A 199 -28.30 -8.31 3.74
CA HIS A 199 -27.44 -7.17 4.11
C HIS A 199 -26.12 -7.16 3.33
N LEU A 200 -25.47 -8.32 3.14
CA LEU A 200 -24.27 -8.43 2.31
C LEU A 200 -24.55 -8.00 0.87
N ASN A 201 -25.68 -8.44 0.30
CA ASN A 201 -26.09 -8.06 -1.04
C ASN A 201 -26.37 -6.55 -1.15
N ASN A 202 -27.00 -5.95 -0.14
CA ASN A 202 -27.23 -4.51 -0.10
C ASN A 202 -25.90 -3.72 0.03
N MET A 203 -24.92 -4.22 0.78
CA MET A 203 -23.59 -3.61 0.83
C MET A 203 -22.90 -3.61 -0.55
N ILE A 204 -22.98 -4.72 -1.29
CA ILE A 204 -22.47 -4.81 -2.66
C ILE A 204 -23.16 -3.76 -3.55
N ASP A 205 -24.50 -3.71 -3.52
CA ASP A 205 -25.26 -2.74 -4.33
C ASP A 205 -24.97 -1.29 -3.92
N ALA A 206 -24.80 -1.02 -2.62
CA ALA A 206 -24.48 0.30 -2.13
C ALA A 206 -23.14 0.80 -2.68
N LEU A 207 -22.11 -0.07 -2.73
CA LEU A 207 -20.80 0.24 -3.31
C LEU A 207 -20.87 0.42 -4.82
N LEU A 208 -21.49 -0.52 -5.53
CA LEU A 208 -21.56 -0.50 -6.99
C LEU A 208 -22.36 0.69 -7.55
N ASN A 209 -23.31 1.21 -6.80
CA ASN A 209 -24.14 2.34 -7.21
C ASN A 209 -23.72 3.66 -6.56
N ASN A 210 -22.61 3.70 -5.85
CA ASN A 210 -22.15 4.86 -5.09
C ASN A 210 -23.30 5.51 -4.30
N SER A 211 -23.97 4.68 -3.50
CA SER A 211 -25.25 5.00 -2.86
C SER A 211 -25.10 6.06 -1.78
N LYS A 212 -26.03 7.03 -1.74
CA LYS A 212 -26.10 8.10 -0.75
C LYS A 212 -27.17 7.80 0.33
N SER A 213 -27.29 8.67 1.30
CA SER A 213 -28.08 8.51 2.52
C SER A 213 -29.57 8.14 2.34
N ASN A 214 -30.14 8.40 1.17
CA ASN A 214 -31.55 8.05 0.84
C ASN A 214 -31.69 6.81 -0.07
N SER A 215 -30.60 6.06 -0.26
CA SER A 215 -30.62 4.86 -1.10
C SER A 215 -31.40 3.72 -0.46
N LYS A 216 -32.12 2.95 -1.29
CA LYS A 216 -32.80 1.70 -0.89
C LYS A 216 -31.83 0.59 -0.49
N TYR A 217 -30.56 0.71 -0.81
CA TYR A 217 -29.51 -0.27 -0.47
C TYR A 217 -28.75 0.09 0.80
N GLY A 218 -28.98 1.28 1.38
CA GLY A 218 -28.10 1.86 2.37
C GLY A 218 -26.91 2.54 1.72
N TYR A 219 -25.91 2.93 2.53
CA TYR A 219 -24.75 3.66 2.04
C TYR A 219 -23.56 3.51 2.98
N PHE A 220 -22.36 3.67 2.43
CA PHE A 220 -21.14 3.70 3.21
C PHE A 220 -20.73 5.13 3.56
N THR A 221 -20.15 5.31 4.74
CA THR A 221 -19.47 6.54 5.16
C THR A 221 -18.07 6.22 5.61
N SER A 222 -17.08 6.96 5.11
CA SER A 222 -15.74 6.95 5.67
C SER A 222 -15.72 7.74 6.97
N VAL A 223 -14.94 7.30 7.94
CA VAL A 223 -14.63 8.05 9.17
C VAL A 223 -13.29 8.77 9.00
N THR A 224 -12.52 8.42 7.98
CA THR A 224 -11.28 9.09 7.55
C THR A 224 -11.58 10.03 6.39
N GLU A 225 -10.75 11.05 6.17
CA GLU A 225 -10.98 12.14 5.19
C GLU A 225 -11.02 11.72 3.71
N SER A 226 -10.83 10.43 3.36
CA SER A 226 -10.88 9.97 1.97
C SER A 226 -12.31 9.68 1.51
N ASP A 227 -12.73 10.29 0.40
CA ASP A 227 -14.02 10.04 -0.24
C ASP A 227 -14.12 8.66 -0.90
N GLU A 228 -12.99 8.04 -1.27
CA GLU A 228 -12.93 6.71 -1.88
C GLU A 228 -12.52 5.69 -0.82
N ILE A 229 -13.46 4.80 -0.45
CA ILE A 229 -13.22 3.77 0.56
C ILE A 229 -12.57 2.52 -0.05
N PHE A 230 -12.93 2.16 -1.29
CA PHE A 230 -12.48 0.93 -1.94
C PHE A 230 -12.18 1.13 -3.42
N ALA A 231 -11.06 0.57 -3.88
CA ALA A 231 -10.70 0.51 -5.30
C ALA A 231 -11.30 -0.71 -6.01
N ASN A 232 -11.41 -1.84 -5.31
CA ASN A 232 -11.87 -3.11 -5.86
C ASN A 232 -12.85 -3.80 -4.89
N LEU A 233 -13.82 -4.51 -5.47
CA LEU A 233 -14.77 -5.34 -4.75
C LEU A 233 -14.85 -6.73 -5.38
N VAL A 234 -14.58 -7.76 -4.60
CA VAL A 234 -14.76 -9.16 -5.02
C VAL A 234 -15.86 -9.80 -4.19
N SER A 235 -16.91 -10.28 -4.84
CA SER A 235 -17.98 -11.04 -4.20
C SER A 235 -17.79 -12.53 -4.42
N VAL A 236 -17.77 -13.29 -3.34
CA VAL A 236 -17.61 -14.76 -3.39
C VAL A 236 -18.86 -15.41 -2.82
N SER A 237 -19.56 -16.22 -3.64
CA SER A 237 -20.76 -16.94 -3.20
C SER A 237 -20.85 -18.33 -3.82
N PHE A 238 -20.84 -19.34 -2.97
CA PHE A 238 -21.03 -20.75 -3.35
C PHE A 238 -22.39 -21.31 -2.91
N SER A 239 -23.36 -20.44 -2.58
CA SER A 239 -24.70 -20.88 -2.22
C SER A 239 -25.49 -21.26 -3.48
N ALA A 240 -25.93 -22.52 -3.54
CA ALA A 240 -26.83 -22.99 -4.61
C ALA A 240 -28.26 -22.45 -4.44
N PHE A 241 -28.62 -21.96 -3.24
CA PHE A 241 -29.97 -21.54 -2.88
C PHE A 241 -30.13 -20.00 -2.84
N ASP A 242 -29.17 -19.26 -3.31
CA ASP A 242 -29.26 -17.82 -3.41
C ASP A 242 -30.04 -17.46 -4.69
N ASP A 243 -31.23 -16.91 -4.59
CA ASP A 243 -32.07 -16.55 -5.76
C ASP A 243 -31.58 -15.30 -6.50
N ARG A 244 -30.66 -14.54 -5.89
CA ARG A 244 -30.16 -13.32 -6.48
C ARG A 244 -29.15 -13.60 -7.59
N GLU A 245 -29.33 -12.96 -8.73
CA GLU A 245 -28.30 -12.92 -9.79
C GLU A 245 -27.15 -11.99 -9.37
N PRO A 246 -25.88 -12.43 -9.58
CA PRO A 246 -24.76 -11.55 -9.30
C PRO A 246 -24.77 -10.33 -10.23
N PRO A 247 -24.38 -9.14 -9.77
CA PRO A 247 -24.19 -7.98 -10.62
C PRO A 247 -23.19 -8.24 -11.75
N GLU A 248 -23.29 -7.45 -12.82
CA GLU A 248 -22.32 -7.50 -13.92
C GLU A 248 -20.92 -7.09 -13.46
N GLU A 249 -19.90 -7.78 -13.98
CA GLU A 249 -18.50 -7.42 -13.74
C GLU A 249 -18.20 -6.04 -14.31
N ARG A 250 -17.39 -5.28 -13.58
CA ARG A 250 -17.00 -3.90 -13.93
C ARG A 250 -15.49 -3.76 -13.85
N ASN A 251 -14.87 -3.38 -14.96
CA ASN A 251 -13.42 -3.20 -15.08
C ASN A 251 -13.03 -1.75 -15.44
N ASP A 252 -13.98 -0.81 -15.44
CA ASP A 252 -13.76 0.58 -15.81
C ASP A 252 -13.51 1.44 -14.55
N LYS A 253 -12.23 1.70 -14.26
CA LYS A 253 -11.79 2.52 -13.11
C LYS A 253 -12.25 3.98 -13.17
N SER A 254 -12.68 4.47 -14.35
CA SER A 254 -13.05 5.89 -14.51
C SER A 254 -14.43 6.25 -13.98
N LYS A 255 -15.27 5.24 -13.68
CA LYS A 255 -16.69 5.46 -13.35
C LYS A 255 -17.14 4.90 -12.01
N SER A 256 -16.49 3.86 -11.48
CA SER A 256 -16.87 3.22 -10.22
C SER A 256 -15.83 2.22 -9.76
N ILE A 257 -16.08 1.62 -8.58
CA ILE A 257 -15.32 0.49 -8.04
C ILE A 257 -15.28 -0.69 -9.03
N ASN A 258 -14.10 -1.29 -9.24
CA ASN A 258 -14.00 -2.53 -10.00
C ASN A 258 -14.73 -3.65 -9.26
N TYR A 259 -15.49 -4.46 -9.98
CA TYR A 259 -16.25 -5.55 -9.38
C TYR A 259 -16.05 -6.86 -10.11
N SER A 260 -15.76 -7.92 -9.35
CA SER A 260 -15.68 -9.29 -9.83
C SER A 260 -16.51 -10.22 -8.97
N TYR A 261 -17.12 -11.23 -9.62
CA TYR A 261 -17.90 -12.27 -8.95
C TYR A 261 -17.25 -13.65 -9.10
N ILE A 262 -17.04 -14.31 -7.98
CA ILE A 262 -16.58 -15.71 -7.92
C ILE A 262 -17.67 -16.56 -7.29
N GLY A 263 -18.22 -17.51 -8.02
CA GLY A 263 -19.28 -18.36 -7.47
C GLY A 263 -19.95 -19.26 -8.50
N LEU A 264 -20.93 -20.03 -8.04
CA LEU A 264 -21.59 -21.05 -8.83
C LEU A 264 -22.45 -20.50 -9.97
N LYS A 265 -22.92 -19.27 -9.87
CA LYS A 265 -23.81 -18.67 -10.88
C LYS A 265 -23.03 -18.08 -12.04
N ARG A 266 -23.64 -18.07 -13.20
CA ARG A 266 -23.13 -17.35 -14.37
C ARG A 266 -23.70 -15.94 -14.37
N VAL A 267 -22.85 -14.97 -14.67
CA VAL A 267 -23.25 -13.58 -14.88
C VAL A 267 -23.90 -13.47 -16.25
N ASN A 268 -25.00 -12.74 -16.39
CA ASN A 268 -25.74 -12.52 -17.65
C ASN A 268 -26.25 -13.80 -18.35
N SER A 269 -26.57 -14.83 -17.60
CA SER A 269 -27.17 -16.03 -18.16
C SER A 269 -28.68 -16.04 -18.01
N GLU A 270 -29.39 -16.74 -18.90
CA GLU A 270 -30.84 -16.93 -18.75
C GLU A 270 -31.17 -17.55 -17.38
N LYS A 271 -32.30 -17.13 -16.78
CA LYS A 271 -32.82 -17.73 -15.55
C LYS A 271 -32.91 -19.24 -15.76
N ASN A 272 -32.23 -20.00 -14.90
CA ASN A 272 -32.09 -21.47 -14.91
C ASN A 272 -30.91 -22.03 -15.73
N SER A 273 -29.89 -21.25 -16.07
CA SER A 273 -28.67 -21.84 -16.64
C SER A 273 -27.96 -22.72 -15.60
N ALA A 274 -27.37 -23.84 -16.07
CA ALA A 274 -26.61 -24.74 -15.22
C ALA A 274 -25.48 -24.01 -14.49
N PRO A 275 -25.18 -24.38 -13.25
CA PRO A 275 -24.08 -23.79 -12.49
C PRO A 275 -22.74 -23.95 -13.22
N LYS A 276 -21.78 -23.09 -12.91
CA LYS A 276 -20.41 -23.17 -13.47
C LYS A 276 -19.76 -24.50 -13.09
N SER A 277 -19.02 -25.08 -14.04
CA SER A 277 -18.22 -26.28 -13.76
C SER A 277 -17.00 -25.96 -12.89
N ALA A 278 -16.45 -26.96 -12.22
CA ALA A 278 -15.23 -26.80 -11.40
C ALA A 278 -14.04 -26.22 -12.20
N THR A 279 -13.93 -26.54 -13.48
CA THR A 279 -12.88 -26.00 -14.37
C THR A 279 -13.06 -24.51 -14.61
N ILE A 280 -14.30 -24.04 -14.83
CA ILE A 280 -14.60 -22.62 -15.00
C ILE A 280 -14.25 -21.85 -13.72
N LEU A 281 -14.68 -22.35 -12.56
CA LEU A 281 -14.40 -21.76 -11.26
C LEU A 281 -12.90 -21.63 -10.97
N LYS A 282 -12.13 -22.69 -11.29
CA LYS A 282 -10.66 -22.66 -11.15
C LYS A 282 -10.05 -21.58 -12.02
N ASN A 283 -10.45 -21.46 -13.28
CA ASN A 283 -9.90 -20.48 -14.21
C ASN A 283 -10.25 -19.04 -13.79
N GLU A 284 -11.47 -18.79 -13.31
CA GLU A 284 -11.88 -17.49 -12.80
C GLU A 284 -11.09 -17.11 -11.53
N PHE A 285 -10.88 -18.05 -10.63
CA PHE A 285 -10.08 -17.84 -9.44
C PHE A 285 -8.63 -17.44 -9.76
N VAL A 286 -7.98 -18.18 -10.68
CA VAL A 286 -6.62 -17.87 -11.15
C VAL A 286 -6.56 -16.47 -11.76
N LYS A 287 -7.49 -16.12 -12.66
CA LYS A 287 -7.56 -14.79 -13.27
C LYS A 287 -7.74 -13.66 -12.23
N SER A 288 -8.58 -13.92 -11.22
CA SER A 288 -8.81 -12.93 -10.16
C SER A 288 -7.55 -12.68 -9.33
N ILE A 289 -6.78 -13.73 -9.01
CA ILE A 289 -5.48 -13.59 -8.32
C ILE A 289 -4.49 -12.82 -9.21
N GLU A 290 -4.36 -13.19 -10.49
CA GLU A 290 -3.46 -12.51 -11.42
C GLU A 290 -3.80 -11.00 -11.59
N SER A 291 -5.06 -10.62 -11.46
CA SER A 291 -5.49 -9.22 -11.53
C SER A 291 -5.20 -8.41 -10.27
N ILE A 292 -5.02 -9.08 -9.13
CA ILE A 292 -4.68 -8.44 -7.84
C ILE A 292 -3.16 -8.23 -7.74
N LEU A 293 -2.38 -9.10 -8.38
CA LEU A 293 -0.91 -9.06 -8.35
C LEU A 293 -0.29 -8.10 -9.39
N LYS A 294 -1.10 -7.48 -10.23
CA LYS A 294 -0.72 -6.43 -11.20
C LYS A 294 -1.09 -5.05 -10.67
#